data_85eae34cd7269f965b4031523d37d41f
#
_entry.id   85eae34cd7269f965b4031523d37d41f
#
_cell.length_a   1.000
_cell.length_b   1.000
_cell.length_c   1.000
_cell.angle_alpha   90.00
_cell.angle_beta   90.00
_cell.angle_gamma   90.00
#
_symmetry.space_group_name_H-M   'P 1'
#
loop_
_entity.id
_entity.type
_entity.pdbx_description
1 polymer ?
#
loop_
_entity_poly.entity_id
_entity_poly.type
_entity_poly.pdbx_seq_one_letter_code
_entity_poly.pdbx_strand_id
1 'polypeptide(L)'
;MTTAPVALLFGVHAHQPVGNFPEVIEDAHLRCYRMFIEVLADYPEFRFSVHFSGWLLGELLRRYPKDMDRLATMTRRGQVEWFGSGDCEPVLAAIPNRDRITQIGALSDRIEHHFGVRPRGAWLTERVWESAVVPSLADCGIEYVAVDDYHFLCTGRPAGQLDGYYSTEEDGRRLDLFPISEAARYRFPFAPAHEVVAWLEDRARQGERAAVYFDDIEKFGIWPETYSWVYEKGWLRRFIEGVLASPLIVTQSFDEFHRRNPTRGVVYLPTASYSEMNEWTLPAPAARIYNGLLHAEREAGRFDQVKPFLRGGIWRNFFSRYPESNWMHKRMLAVSARLAATPGGDRTRMQG
;
A
#
# COMPACT_ATOMS: atom_id res chain seq x y z
N MET A 1 33.07 -9.75 -10.72
CA MET A 1 31.70 -9.67 -11.24
C MET A 1 31.12 -8.34 -10.80
N THR A 2 30.57 -7.55 -11.70
CA THR A 2 29.91 -6.28 -11.34
C THR A 2 28.61 -6.59 -10.63
N THR A 3 28.40 -6.04 -9.44
CA THR A 3 27.15 -6.18 -8.68
C THR A 3 26.00 -5.54 -9.49
N ALA A 4 24.94 -6.29 -9.76
CA ALA A 4 23.75 -5.73 -10.39
C ALA A 4 23.04 -4.76 -9.43
N PRO A 5 22.49 -3.65 -9.92
CA PRO A 5 21.76 -2.72 -9.08
C PRO A 5 20.46 -3.33 -8.56
N VAL A 6 20.07 -2.96 -7.34
CA VAL A 6 18.75 -3.28 -6.79
C VAL A 6 17.71 -2.30 -7.34
N ALA A 7 16.55 -2.80 -7.74
CA ALA A 7 15.42 -1.98 -8.11
C ALA A 7 14.70 -1.47 -6.85
N LEU A 8 14.70 -0.15 -6.64
CA LEU A 8 13.84 0.46 -5.64
C LEU A 8 12.44 0.66 -6.24
N LEU A 9 11.47 -0.09 -5.73
CA LEU A 9 10.06 0.07 -6.03
C LEU A 9 9.45 0.91 -4.91
N PHE A 10 9.32 2.22 -5.17
CA PHE A 10 8.93 3.20 -4.17
C PHE A 10 7.48 3.64 -4.40
N GLY A 11 6.58 3.25 -3.52
CA GLY A 11 5.16 3.60 -3.57
C GLY A 11 4.69 4.36 -2.35
N VAL A 12 3.73 5.25 -2.53
CA VAL A 12 3.06 5.98 -1.45
C VAL A 12 1.55 5.90 -1.58
N HIS A 13 0.90 5.78 -0.43
CA HIS A 13 -0.54 5.70 -0.28
C HIS A 13 -1.05 6.93 0.46
N ALA A 14 -2.03 7.64 -0.10
CA ALA A 14 -2.68 8.79 0.49
C ALA A 14 -4.14 8.47 0.80
N HIS A 15 -4.53 8.66 2.06
CA HIS A 15 -5.87 8.40 2.53
C HIS A 15 -6.38 9.51 3.46
N GLN A 16 -7.65 9.86 3.30
CA GLN A 16 -8.41 10.62 4.27
C GLN A 16 -9.82 9.99 4.38
N PRO A 17 -10.39 9.91 5.59
CA PRO A 17 -11.74 9.40 5.77
C PRO A 17 -12.74 10.19 4.94
N VAL A 18 -13.71 9.50 4.34
CA VAL A 18 -14.80 10.13 3.59
C VAL A 18 -15.54 11.12 4.50
N GLY A 19 -15.69 12.34 4.01
CA GLY A 19 -16.35 13.41 4.79
C GLY A 19 -15.48 14.05 5.86
N ASN A 20 -14.16 13.87 5.82
CA ASN A 20 -13.25 14.54 6.75
C ASN A 20 -13.34 16.07 6.65
N PHE A 21 -12.97 16.77 7.72
CA PHE A 21 -13.07 18.22 7.81
C PHE A 21 -12.19 18.92 6.77
N PRO A 22 -12.71 19.97 6.11
CA PRO A 22 -11.99 20.70 5.08
C PRO A 22 -10.60 21.20 5.49
N GLU A 23 -10.46 21.67 6.73
CA GLU A 23 -9.19 22.14 7.30
C GLU A 23 -8.16 21.04 7.51
N VAL A 24 -8.61 19.83 7.82
CA VAL A 24 -7.71 18.66 7.95
C VAL A 24 -7.15 18.26 6.58
N ILE A 25 -7.99 18.29 5.54
CA ILE A 25 -7.57 18.01 4.17
C ILE A 25 -6.59 19.08 3.69
N GLU A 26 -6.87 20.36 4.00
CA GLU A 26 -6.00 21.48 3.65
C GLU A 26 -4.63 21.37 4.34
N ASP A 27 -4.59 21.09 5.64
CA ASP A 27 -3.35 20.88 6.38
C ASP A 27 -2.54 19.71 5.81
N ALA A 28 -3.20 18.57 5.56
CA ALA A 28 -2.57 17.41 4.95
C ALA A 28 -2.02 17.72 3.55
N HIS A 29 -2.78 18.45 2.73
CA HIS A 29 -2.33 18.85 1.41
C HIS A 29 -1.11 19.77 1.46
N LEU A 30 -1.18 20.85 2.25
CA LEU A 30 -0.12 21.87 2.31
C LEU A 30 1.18 21.33 2.91
N ARG A 31 1.07 20.49 3.94
CA ARG A 31 2.25 19.99 4.67
C ARG A 31 2.81 18.68 4.10
N CYS A 32 2.01 17.92 3.36
CA CYS A 32 2.44 16.61 2.89
C CYS A 32 2.28 16.46 1.37
N TYR A 33 1.05 16.34 0.85
CA TYR A 33 0.84 15.92 -0.55
C TYR A 33 1.46 16.87 -1.54
N ARG A 34 1.22 18.18 -1.39
CA ARG A 34 1.81 19.22 -2.23
C ARG A 34 3.33 19.23 -2.16
N MET A 35 3.88 19.24 -0.93
CA MET A 35 5.32 19.30 -0.73
C MET A 35 6.03 18.07 -1.33
N PHE A 36 5.44 16.89 -1.17
CA PHE A 36 5.97 15.65 -1.75
C PHE A 36 5.98 15.71 -3.27
N ILE A 37 4.88 16.11 -3.90
CA ILE A 37 4.77 16.25 -5.35
C ILE A 37 5.75 17.31 -5.87
N GLU A 38 5.89 18.46 -5.19
CA GLU A 38 6.81 19.53 -5.57
C GLU A 38 8.27 19.07 -5.54
N VAL A 39 8.69 18.40 -4.49
CA VAL A 39 10.06 17.87 -4.39
C VAL A 39 10.34 16.85 -5.49
N LEU A 40 9.45 15.89 -5.69
CA LEU A 40 9.67 14.85 -6.71
C LEU A 40 9.59 15.38 -8.14
N ALA A 41 8.87 16.47 -8.39
CA ALA A 41 8.82 17.09 -9.70
C ALA A 41 10.18 17.62 -10.17
N ASP A 42 11.08 17.98 -9.24
CA ASP A 42 12.45 18.43 -9.50
C ASP A 42 13.39 17.28 -9.95
N TYR A 43 12.99 16.02 -9.76
CA TYR A 43 13.81 14.83 -10.04
C TYR A 43 13.09 13.87 -10.99
N PRO A 44 12.99 14.18 -12.30
CA PRO A 44 12.23 13.39 -13.26
C PRO A 44 12.74 11.95 -13.43
N GLU A 45 13.98 11.67 -13.10
CA GLU A 45 14.58 10.34 -13.14
C GLU A 45 14.15 9.45 -11.97
N PHE A 46 13.67 10.03 -10.86
CA PHE A 46 13.18 9.27 -9.71
C PHE A 46 11.76 8.79 -9.98
N ARG A 47 11.63 7.51 -10.29
CA ARG A 47 10.33 6.86 -10.54
C ARG A 47 9.69 6.41 -9.23
N PHE A 48 8.37 6.57 -9.15
CA PHE A 48 7.61 6.18 -7.97
C PHE A 48 6.16 5.83 -8.33
N SER A 49 5.48 5.17 -7.40
CA SER A 49 4.06 4.82 -7.55
C SER A 49 3.22 5.55 -6.53
N VAL A 50 1.98 5.87 -6.88
CA VAL A 50 1.03 6.56 -6.00
C VAL A 50 -0.31 5.83 -5.98
N HIS A 51 -0.92 5.83 -4.80
CA HIS A 51 -2.34 5.56 -4.62
C HIS A 51 -2.98 6.72 -3.86
N PHE A 52 -4.13 7.18 -4.34
CA PHE A 52 -5.02 8.09 -3.61
C PHE A 52 -6.39 7.42 -3.52
N SER A 53 -7.00 7.43 -2.31
CA SER A 53 -8.40 7.03 -2.21
C SER A 53 -9.27 7.93 -3.10
N GLY A 54 -10.30 7.37 -3.73
CA GLY A 54 -11.04 8.09 -4.76
C GLY A 54 -11.75 9.33 -4.25
N TRP A 55 -12.24 9.29 -2.99
CA TRP A 55 -12.81 10.46 -2.36
C TRP A 55 -11.77 11.58 -2.16
N LEU A 56 -10.60 11.25 -1.61
CA LEU A 56 -9.50 12.22 -1.44
C LEU A 56 -9.04 12.77 -2.79
N LEU A 57 -8.86 11.90 -3.78
CA LEU A 57 -8.49 12.32 -5.14
C LEU A 57 -9.50 13.31 -5.72
N GLY A 58 -10.81 13.06 -5.53
CA GLY A 58 -11.87 13.98 -5.94
C GLY A 58 -11.77 15.34 -5.26
N GLU A 59 -11.49 15.37 -3.96
CA GLU A 59 -11.28 16.62 -3.20
C GLU A 59 -10.03 17.38 -3.67
N LEU A 60 -8.93 16.67 -3.94
CA LEU A 60 -7.69 17.29 -4.42
C LEU A 60 -7.85 17.85 -5.85
N LEU A 61 -8.49 17.13 -6.75
CA LEU A 61 -8.80 17.60 -8.11
C LEU A 61 -9.67 18.87 -8.08
N ARG A 62 -10.62 18.93 -7.16
CA ARG A 62 -11.52 20.10 -7.03
C ARG A 62 -10.84 21.30 -6.38
N ARG A 63 -10.05 21.10 -5.32
CA ARG A 63 -9.47 22.19 -4.51
C ARG A 63 -8.10 22.64 -5.00
N TYR A 64 -7.28 21.72 -5.50
CA TYR A 64 -5.88 21.94 -5.82
C TYR A 64 -5.51 21.47 -7.25
N PRO A 65 -6.26 21.94 -8.28
CA PRO A 65 -6.08 21.46 -9.66
C PRO A 65 -4.64 21.63 -10.17
N LYS A 66 -3.94 22.71 -9.78
CA LYS A 66 -2.55 22.96 -10.22
C LYS A 66 -1.57 21.86 -9.76
N ASP A 67 -1.75 21.34 -8.55
CA ASP A 67 -0.89 20.28 -8.03
C ASP A 67 -1.23 18.93 -8.69
N MET A 68 -2.51 18.71 -8.99
CA MET A 68 -2.95 17.54 -9.76
C MET A 68 -2.49 17.60 -11.22
N ASP A 69 -2.46 18.78 -11.85
CA ASP A 69 -1.90 18.99 -13.19
C ASP A 69 -0.38 18.70 -13.21
N ARG A 70 0.34 19.07 -12.14
CA ARG A 70 1.75 18.71 -11.96
C ARG A 70 1.92 17.21 -11.91
N LEU A 71 1.10 16.52 -11.11
CA LEU A 71 1.12 15.05 -11.02
C LEU A 71 0.75 14.39 -12.36
N ALA A 72 -0.22 14.95 -13.11
CA ALA A 72 -0.55 14.49 -14.45
C ALA A 72 0.62 14.67 -15.43
N THR A 73 1.40 15.74 -15.30
CA THR A 73 2.61 15.95 -16.09
C THR A 73 3.67 14.91 -15.77
N MET A 74 3.89 14.61 -14.50
CA MET A 74 4.80 13.55 -14.05
C MET A 74 4.35 12.17 -14.54
N THR A 75 3.03 11.91 -14.58
CA THR A 75 2.47 10.67 -15.14
C THR A 75 2.78 10.56 -16.63
N ARG A 76 2.52 11.62 -17.42
CA ARG A 76 2.78 11.63 -18.87
C ARG A 76 4.24 11.39 -19.23
N ARG A 77 5.19 11.85 -18.40
CA ARG A 77 6.63 11.59 -18.61
C ARG A 77 7.12 10.23 -18.11
N GLY A 78 6.20 9.38 -17.60
CA GLY A 78 6.52 8.03 -17.12
C GLY A 78 7.23 7.98 -15.77
N GLN A 79 7.18 9.07 -15.00
CA GLN A 79 7.75 9.13 -13.66
C GLN A 79 6.84 8.50 -12.61
N VAL A 80 5.53 8.61 -12.79
CA VAL A 80 4.51 8.16 -11.84
C VAL A 80 3.73 6.99 -12.39
N GLU A 81 3.65 5.92 -11.62
CA GLU A 81 2.71 4.83 -11.79
C GLU A 81 1.53 5.00 -10.81
N TRP A 82 0.33 4.77 -11.30
CA TRP A 82 -0.89 4.81 -10.50
C TRP A 82 -1.30 3.43 -10.03
N PHE A 83 -1.58 3.30 -8.75
CA PHE A 83 -2.25 2.15 -8.16
C PHE A 83 -3.73 2.45 -7.98
N GLY A 84 -4.59 1.50 -8.37
CA GLY A 84 -6.01 1.50 -8.06
C GLY A 84 -6.30 0.99 -6.66
N SER A 85 -7.57 0.93 -6.33
CA SER A 85 -8.17 0.33 -5.13
C SER A 85 -9.69 0.42 -5.24
N GLY A 86 -10.46 0.21 -4.17
CA GLY A 86 -11.85 0.66 -4.11
C GLY A 86 -11.95 2.18 -4.02
N ASP A 87 -12.90 2.81 -4.71
CA ASP A 87 -13.07 4.28 -4.79
C ASP A 87 -13.25 4.93 -3.40
N CYS A 88 -14.05 4.33 -2.53
CA CYS A 88 -14.21 4.76 -1.13
C CYS A 88 -13.25 4.05 -0.18
N GLU A 89 -12.25 3.36 -0.70
CA GLU A 89 -11.24 2.61 0.03
C GLU A 89 -11.80 1.60 1.06
N PRO A 90 -12.79 0.79 0.69
CA PRO A 90 -13.28 -0.24 1.58
C PRO A 90 -12.21 -1.33 1.78
N VAL A 91 -12.26 -2.02 2.91
CA VAL A 91 -11.57 -3.31 3.02
C VAL A 91 -12.28 -4.28 2.06
N LEU A 92 -11.67 -4.52 0.90
CA LEU A 92 -12.29 -5.27 -0.21
C LEU A 92 -12.80 -6.65 0.24
N ALA A 93 -12.07 -7.33 1.12
CA ALA A 93 -12.49 -8.61 1.68
C ALA A 93 -13.80 -8.55 2.47
N ALA A 94 -14.20 -7.37 2.97
CA ALA A 94 -15.39 -7.20 3.79
C ALA A 94 -16.67 -6.85 3.01
N ILE A 95 -16.56 -6.60 1.70
CA ILE A 95 -17.70 -6.23 0.85
C ILE A 95 -18.01 -7.31 -0.20
N PRO A 96 -19.26 -7.38 -0.73
CA PRO A 96 -19.64 -8.33 -1.76
C PRO A 96 -18.84 -8.15 -3.07
N ASN A 97 -18.70 -9.24 -3.83
CA ASN A 97 -17.97 -9.23 -5.11
C ASN A 97 -18.47 -8.16 -6.09
N ARG A 98 -19.79 -7.99 -6.24
CA ARG A 98 -20.35 -6.95 -7.11
C ARG A 98 -19.93 -5.54 -6.71
N ASP A 99 -19.82 -5.28 -5.38
CA ASP A 99 -19.42 -3.97 -4.86
C ASP A 99 -17.93 -3.76 -5.04
N ARG A 100 -17.10 -4.82 -4.88
CA ARG A 100 -15.66 -4.78 -5.19
C ARG A 100 -15.42 -4.33 -6.63
N ILE A 101 -16.09 -4.98 -7.59
CA ILE A 101 -15.94 -4.68 -9.03
C ILE A 101 -16.34 -3.22 -9.30
N THR A 102 -17.46 -2.75 -8.74
CA THR A 102 -17.90 -1.37 -8.93
C THR A 102 -16.91 -0.37 -8.33
N GLN A 103 -16.45 -0.61 -7.12
CA GLN A 103 -15.50 0.25 -6.40
C GLN A 103 -14.14 0.33 -7.12
N ILE A 104 -13.60 -0.82 -7.55
CA ILE A 104 -12.30 -0.87 -8.27
C ILE A 104 -12.43 -0.20 -9.64
N GLY A 105 -13.53 -0.47 -10.35
CA GLY A 105 -13.82 0.16 -11.64
C GLY A 105 -13.93 1.68 -11.53
N ALA A 106 -14.66 2.19 -10.53
CA ALA A 106 -14.89 3.62 -10.35
C ALA A 106 -13.59 4.41 -10.13
N LEU A 107 -12.68 3.91 -9.27
CA LEU A 107 -11.39 4.56 -9.08
C LEU A 107 -10.50 4.44 -10.34
N SER A 108 -10.49 3.27 -10.98
CA SER A 108 -9.72 3.07 -12.22
C SER A 108 -10.17 4.02 -13.33
N ASP A 109 -11.48 4.18 -13.53
CA ASP A 109 -12.06 5.08 -14.52
C ASP A 109 -11.75 6.56 -14.19
N ARG A 110 -11.78 6.93 -12.92
CA ARG A 110 -11.41 8.28 -12.45
C ARG A 110 -9.94 8.59 -12.75
N ILE A 111 -9.04 7.65 -12.46
CA ILE A 111 -7.60 7.82 -12.74
C ILE A 111 -7.37 7.90 -14.25
N GLU A 112 -7.98 7.03 -15.03
CA GLU A 112 -7.87 7.05 -16.50
C GLU A 112 -8.39 8.36 -17.10
N HIS A 113 -9.52 8.86 -16.61
CA HIS A 113 -10.10 10.12 -17.07
C HIS A 113 -9.19 11.33 -16.83
N HIS A 114 -8.58 11.43 -15.65
CA HIS A 114 -7.79 12.61 -15.26
C HIS A 114 -6.31 12.51 -15.62
N PHE A 115 -5.74 11.32 -15.64
CA PHE A 115 -4.29 11.12 -15.82
C PHE A 115 -3.93 10.32 -17.08
N GLY A 116 -4.92 9.79 -17.80
CA GLY A 116 -4.71 9.09 -19.08
C GLY A 116 -4.08 7.69 -18.94
N VAL A 117 -4.07 7.12 -17.75
CA VAL A 117 -3.53 5.78 -17.47
C VAL A 117 -4.50 4.97 -16.64
N ARG A 118 -4.66 3.69 -16.98
CA ARG A 118 -5.45 2.75 -16.19
C ARG A 118 -4.55 1.95 -15.27
N PRO A 119 -4.82 1.91 -13.95
CA PRO A 119 -4.01 1.15 -13.00
C PRO A 119 -3.97 -0.34 -13.33
N ARG A 120 -2.78 -0.93 -13.25
CA ARG A 120 -2.55 -2.39 -13.29
C ARG A 120 -2.22 -2.95 -11.92
N GLY A 121 -1.73 -2.13 -11.01
CA GLY A 121 -1.53 -2.44 -9.61
C GLY A 121 -2.66 -1.91 -8.74
N ALA A 122 -2.91 -2.55 -7.59
CA ALA A 122 -3.86 -2.04 -6.61
C ALA A 122 -3.28 -2.06 -5.19
N TRP A 123 -3.64 -1.02 -4.43
CA TRP A 123 -3.48 -0.95 -3.00
C TRP A 123 -4.63 -1.69 -2.30
N LEU A 124 -4.32 -2.47 -1.29
CA LEU A 124 -5.32 -3.11 -0.44
C LEU A 124 -5.43 -2.34 0.87
N THR A 125 -6.61 -1.82 1.14
CA THR A 125 -6.92 -1.09 2.38
C THR A 125 -6.49 -1.89 3.59
N GLU A 126 -5.70 -1.26 4.49
CA GLU A 126 -5.10 -1.92 5.65
C GLU A 126 -4.26 -3.15 5.29
N ARG A 127 -3.82 -3.27 4.04
CA ARG A 127 -3.09 -4.43 3.50
C ARG A 127 -3.76 -5.77 3.85
N VAL A 128 -5.10 -5.73 3.99
CA VAL A 128 -5.91 -6.92 4.29
C VAL A 128 -5.94 -7.84 3.09
N TRP A 129 -5.38 -9.02 3.26
CA TRP A 129 -5.38 -10.07 2.26
C TRP A 129 -6.35 -11.20 2.61
N GLU A 130 -7.18 -11.56 1.66
CA GLU A 130 -7.94 -12.81 1.58
C GLU A 130 -7.95 -13.25 0.12
N SER A 131 -7.76 -14.55 -0.17
CA SER A 131 -7.71 -15.05 -1.55
C SER A 131 -8.98 -14.73 -2.34
N ALA A 132 -10.12 -14.65 -1.68
CA ALA A 132 -11.41 -14.30 -2.28
C ALA A 132 -11.46 -12.91 -2.98
N VAL A 133 -10.44 -12.04 -2.84
CA VAL A 133 -10.37 -10.78 -3.58
C VAL A 133 -9.74 -10.95 -4.97
N VAL A 134 -9.01 -12.04 -5.21
CA VAL A 134 -8.28 -12.29 -6.46
C VAL A 134 -9.17 -12.22 -7.71
N PRO A 135 -10.31 -12.94 -7.77
CA PRO A 135 -11.16 -12.87 -8.95
C PRO A 135 -11.66 -11.45 -9.26
N SER A 136 -12.07 -10.70 -8.22
CA SER A 136 -12.57 -9.33 -8.40
C SER A 136 -11.51 -8.38 -8.95
N LEU A 137 -10.28 -8.49 -8.44
CA LEU A 137 -9.15 -7.67 -8.88
C LEU A 137 -8.78 -8.01 -10.33
N ALA A 138 -8.61 -9.30 -10.64
CA ALA A 138 -8.25 -9.76 -11.98
C ALA A 138 -9.32 -9.38 -13.02
N ASP A 139 -10.60 -9.55 -12.69
CA ASP A 139 -11.71 -9.20 -13.59
C ASP A 139 -11.80 -7.68 -13.83
N CYS A 140 -11.26 -6.85 -12.95
CA CYS A 140 -11.11 -5.40 -13.14
C CYS A 140 -9.80 -4.99 -13.84
N GLY A 141 -8.98 -5.94 -14.29
CA GLY A 141 -7.72 -5.68 -15.00
C GLY A 141 -6.53 -5.37 -14.08
N ILE A 142 -6.66 -5.65 -12.78
CA ILE A 142 -5.54 -5.56 -11.83
C ILE A 142 -4.70 -6.83 -11.95
N GLU A 143 -3.40 -6.66 -12.16
CA GLU A 143 -2.45 -7.75 -12.36
C GLU A 143 -1.59 -8.03 -11.12
N TYR A 144 -1.42 -7.03 -10.26
CA TYR A 144 -0.63 -7.18 -9.04
C TYR A 144 -1.14 -6.27 -7.90
N VAL A 145 -0.81 -6.69 -6.68
CA VAL A 145 -1.02 -5.92 -5.46
C VAL A 145 0.24 -5.93 -4.61
N ALA A 146 0.33 -4.96 -3.70
CA ALA A 146 1.38 -4.92 -2.68
C ALA A 146 0.79 -5.28 -1.32
N VAL A 147 1.41 -6.22 -0.61
CA VAL A 147 1.04 -6.67 0.74
C VAL A 147 2.29 -6.80 1.59
N ASP A 148 2.18 -6.73 2.92
CA ASP A 148 3.36 -6.79 3.80
C ASP A 148 4.14 -8.11 3.62
N ASP A 149 5.45 -8.04 3.80
CA ASP A 149 6.34 -9.20 3.82
C ASP A 149 5.95 -10.23 4.89
N TYR A 150 5.33 -9.77 5.99
CA TYR A 150 4.74 -10.64 7.01
C TYR A 150 3.82 -11.73 6.44
N HIS A 151 3.02 -11.42 5.40
CA HIS A 151 2.16 -12.41 4.75
C HIS A 151 2.96 -13.59 4.18
N PHE A 152 4.13 -13.32 3.62
CA PHE A 152 5.02 -14.33 3.04
C PHE A 152 5.81 -15.07 4.12
N LEU A 153 6.31 -14.35 5.11
CA LEU A 153 7.05 -14.94 6.24
C LEU A 153 6.20 -15.97 6.97
N CYS A 154 4.88 -15.73 7.12
CA CYS A 154 3.92 -16.68 7.69
C CYS A 154 3.80 -18.00 6.92
N THR A 155 4.23 -18.05 5.66
CA THR A 155 4.27 -19.29 4.85
C THR A 155 5.61 -20.00 4.91
N GLY A 156 6.56 -19.50 5.72
CA GLY A 156 7.91 -20.01 5.85
C GLY A 156 8.87 -19.53 4.75
N ARG A 157 8.50 -18.54 3.94
CA ARG A 157 9.42 -17.94 2.97
C ARG A 157 10.51 -17.15 3.71
N PRO A 158 11.80 -17.39 3.40
CA PRO A 158 12.89 -16.62 3.98
C PRO A 158 12.85 -15.14 3.54
N ALA A 159 13.14 -14.22 4.44
CA ALA A 159 13.17 -12.78 4.15
C ALA A 159 14.07 -12.42 2.95
N GLY A 160 15.23 -13.05 2.80
CA GLY A 160 16.16 -12.83 1.68
C GLY A 160 15.66 -13.31 0.31
N GLN A 161 14.48 -13.92 0.24
CA GLN A 161 13.81 -14.28 -1.02
C GLN A 161 12.68 -13.32 -1.40
N LEU A 162 12.40 -12.31 -0.56
CA LEU A 162 11.30 -11.36 -0.78
C LEU A 162 11.74 -10.12 -1.60
N ASP A 163 12.55 -10.36 -2.62
CA ASP A 163 13.17 -9.37 -3.50
C ASP A 163 12.56 -9.33 -4.90
N GLY A 164 11.25 -9.53 -4.99
CA GLY A 164 10.48 -9.53 -6.23
C GLY A 164 9.05 -10.00 -5.95
N TYR A 165 8.27 -10.24 -6.99
CA TYR A 165 6.88 -10.66 -6.83
C TYR A 165 6.69 -12.16 -6.92
N TYR A 166 5.58 -12.63 -6.36
CA TYR A 166 5.11 -14.01 -6.40
C TYR A 166 3.74 -14.08 -7.07
N SER A 167 3.45 -15.20 -7.72
CA SER A 167 2.13 -15.43 -8.31
C SER A 167 1.25 -16.23 -7.37
N THR A 168 -0.02 -15.88 -7.33
CA THR A 168 -1.09 -16.65 -6.68
C THR A 168 -2.27 -16.82 -7.62
N GLU A 169 -3.17 -17.70 -7.29
CA GLU A 169 -4.42 -17.86 -8.04
C GLU A 169 -5.59 -18.18 -7.09
N GLU A 170 -6.78 -17.84 -7.51
CA GLU A 170 -8.02 -18.23 -6.87
C GLU A 170 -9.11 -18.29 -7.93
N ASP A 171 -9.90 -19.35 -7.93
CA ASP A 171 -11.02 -19.56 -8.87
C ASP A 171 -10.61 -19.40 -10.34
N GLY A 172 -9.41 -19.89 -10.70
CA GLY A 172 -8.84 -19.82 -12.04
C GLY A 172 -8.41 -18.42 -12.48
N ARG A 173 -8.31 -17.46 -11.57
CA ARG A 173 -7.78 -16.10 -11.81
C ARG A 173 -6.41 -15.96 -11.16
N ARG A 174 -5.44 -15.45 -11.92
CA ARG A 174 -4.09 -15.15 -11.43
C ARG A 174 -4.00 -13.71 -10.93
N LEU A 175 -3.23 -13.52 -9.87
CA LEU A 175 -2.80 -12.22 -9.36
C LEU A 175 -1.35 -12.33 -8.88
N ASP A 176 -0.56 -11.28 -9.05
CA ASP A 176 0.82 -11.23 -8.57
C ASP A 176 0.94 -10.36 -7.31
N LEU A 177 1.84 -10.73 -6.40
CA LEU A 177 1.94 -10.19 -5.05
C LEU A 177 3.34 -9.66 -4.80
N PHE A 178 3.48 -8.35 -4.53
CA PHE A 178 4.73 -7.73 -4.13
C PHE A 178 4.84 -7.66 -2.60
N PRO A 179 5.92 -8.16 -1.99
CA PRO A 179 6.15 -8.07 -0.55
C PRO A 179 6.67 -6.68 -0.16
N ILE A 180 5.87 -5.88 0.54
CA ILE A 180 6.31 -4.62 1.12
C ILE A 180 7.26 -4.92 2.28
N SER A 181 8.46 -4.38 2.25
CA SER A 181 9.45 -4.60 3.30
C SER A 181 9.10 -3.85 4.58
N GLU A 182 8.81 -4.57 5.68
CA GLU A 182 8.63 -3.99 7.02
C GLU A 182 9.88 -3.18 7.41
N ALA A 183 11.07 -3.68 7.09
CA ALA A 183 12.32 -3.00 7.38
C ALA A 183 12.46 -1.66 6.63
N ALA A 184 11.98 -1.56 5.40
CA ALA A 184 11.92 -0.30 4.67
C ALA A 184 10.90 0.66 5.30
N ARG A 185 9.70 0.19 5.67
CA ARG A 185 8.64 0.99 6.28
C ARG A 185 9.05 1.69 7.56
N TYR A 186 9.90 1.05 8.37
CA TYR A 186 10.44 1.66 9.61
C TYR A 186 11.67 2.53 9.39
N ARG A 187 12.32 2.45 8.22
CA ARG A 187 13.45 3.35 7.88
C ARG A 187 12.99 4.63 7.19
N PHE A 188 12.01 4.54 6.31
CA PHE A 188 11.51 5.68 5.54
C PHE A 188 10.38 6.41 6.28
N PRO A 189 10.47 7.73 6.56
CA PRO A 189 11.63 8.62 6.43
C PRO A 189 12.43 8.77 7.75
N PHE A 190 12.36 7.83 8.69
CA PHE A 190 12.79 7.99 10.08
C PHE A 190 14.30 7.83 10.30
N ALA A 191 14.97 6.99 9.50
CA ALA A 191 16.42 6.90 9.53
C ALA A 191 17.07 8.02 8.70
N PRO A 192 18.33 8.41 8.99
CA PRO A 192 19.07 9.36 8.16
C PRO A 192 19.13 8.91 6.69
N ALA A 193 18.97 9.85 5.75
CA ALA A 193 18.88 9.54 4.33
C ALA A 193 20.07 8.70 3.81
N HIS A 194 21.31 9.01 4.26
CA HIS A 194 22.50 8.25 3.87
C HIS A 194 22.51 6.82 4.38
N GLU A 195 21.92 6.56 5.56
CA GLU A 195 21.79 5.21 6.09
C GLU A 195 20.76 4.40 5.31
N VAL A 196 19.68 5.05 4.85
CA VAL A 196 18.68 4.41 3.98
C VAL A 196 19.29 4.04 2.64
N VAL A 197 20.08 4.94 2.04
CA VAL A 197 20.81 4.67 0.79
C VAL A 197 21.79 3.51 0.98
N ALA A 198 22.60 3.54 2.03
CA ALA A 198 23.55 2.47 2.35
C ALA A 198 22.84 1.11 2.55
N TRP A 199 21.67 1.12 3.22
CA TRP A 199 20.86 -0.09 3.38
C TRP A 199 20.36 -0.65 2.02
N LEU A 200 19.96 0.21 1.09
CA LEU A 200 19.58 -0.21 -0.28
C LEU A 200 20.78 -0.78 -1.05
N GLU A 201 21.95 -0.13 -0.95
CA GLU A 201 23.18 -0.64 -1.57
C GLU A 201 23.58 -2.01 -1.03
N ASP A 202 23.40 -2.25 0.27
CA ASP A 202 23.66 -3.55 0.86
C ASP A 202 22.73 -4.64 0.32
N ARG A 203 21.47 -4.33 -0.01
CA ARG A 203 20.56 -5.24 -0.72
C ARG A 203 21.13 -5.62 -2.10
N ALA A 204 21.63 -4.62 -2.84
CA ALA A 204 22.31 -4.90 -4.12
C ALA A 204 23.54 -5.80 -3.95
N ARG A 205 24.38 -5.52 -2.94
CA ARG A 205 25.58 -6.35 -2.65
C ARG A 205 25.21 -7.79 -2.25
N GLN A 206 24.03 -7.99 -1.65
CA GLN A 206 23.49 -9.31 -1.33
C GLN A 206 22.86 -10.01 -2.54
N GLY A 207 22.79 -9.34 -3.69
CA GLY A 207 22.24 -9.88 -4.93
C GLY A 207 20.72 -9.83 -5.00
N GLU A 208 20.06 -9.03 -4.16
CA GLU A 208 18.61 -8.84 -4.22
C GLU A 208 18.21 -8.04 -5.45
N ARG A 209 17.10 -8.44 -6.10
CA ARG A 209 16.61 -7.82 -7.33
C ARG A 209 15.82 -6.55 -7.09
N ALA A 210 15.03 -6.51 -5.99
CA ALA A 210 14.20 -5.38 -5.64
C ALA A 210 14.14 -5.15 -4.13
N ALA A 211 14.01 -3.88 -3.75
CA ALA A 211 13.57 -3.41 -2.44
C ALA A 211 12.20 -2.74 -2.62
N VAL A 212 11.18 -3.29 -1.97
CA VAL A 212 9.79 -2.84 -2.11
C VAL A 212 9.41 -1.97 -0.91
N TYR A 213 9.10 -0.71 -1.16
CA TYR A 213 8.50 0.21 -0.20
C TYR A 213 7.13 0.65 -0.71
N PHE A 214 6.10 0.51 0.11
CA PHE A 214 4.80 1.10 -0.13
C PHE A 214 4.11 1.35 1.21
N ASP A 215 3.88 2.62 1.55
CA ASP A 215 3.33 3.00 2.85
C ASP A 215 2.67 4.38 2.80
N ASP A 216 2.10 4.81 3.93
CA ASP A 216 1.37 6.06 4.08
C ASP A 216 2.26 7.26 3.73
N ILE A 217 1.82 8.08 2.79
CA ILE A 217 2.50 9.33 2.42
C ILE A 217 2.51 10.33 3.60
N GLU A 218 1.55 10.22 4.51
CA GLU A 218 1.40 11.07 5.69
C GLU A 218 2.63 11.04 6.60
N LYS A 219 3.44 9.98 6.55
CA LYS A 219 4.76 9.90 7.18
C LYS A 219 5.73 11.00 6.71
N PHE A 220 5.49 11.56 5.52
CA PHE A 220 6.33 12.58 4.91
C PHE A 220 5.80 14.01 5.17
N GLY A 221 5.23 14.28 6.34
CA GLY A 221 4.88 15.67 6.70
C GLY A 221 3.75 15.84 7.71
N ILE A 222 2.91 14.81 7.94
CA ILE A 222 1.78 14.90 8.88
C ILE A 222 2.13 14.30 10.24
N TRP A 223 2.88 13.21 10.27
CA TRP A 223 3.29 12.61 11.54
C TRP A 223 4.14 13.58 12.36
N PRO A 224 4.14 13.48 13.71
CA PRO A 224 4.88 14.39 14.56
C PRO A 224 6.33 14.58 14.10
N GLU A 225 6.76 15.85 14.03
CA GLU A 225 8.11 16.30 13.65
C GLU A 225 8.56 15.98 12.21
N THR A 226 7.78 15.19 11.43
CA THR A 226 8.20 14.76 10.09
C THR A 226 8.23 15.89 9.07
N TYR A 227 7.41 16.93 9.19
CA TYR A 227 7.46 18.08 8.29
C TYR A 227 8.84 18.76 8.33
N SER A 228 9.29 19.10 9.52
CA SER A 228 10.62 19.71 9.69
C SER A 228 11.74 18.78 9.22
N TRP A 229 11.67 17.52 9.58
CA TRP A 229 12.69 16.54 9.19
C TRP A 229 12.75 16.32 7.68
N VAL A 230 11.61 16.08 7.05
CA VAL A 230 11.52 15.70 5.64
C VAL A 230 11.79 16.87 4.70
N TYR A 231 11.19 18.04 5.00
CA TYR A 231 11.23 19.19 4.09
C TYR A 231 12.19 20.29 4.55
N GLU A 232 12.09 20.81 5.77
CA GLU A 232 12.95 21.91 6.21
C GLU A 232 14.42 21.48 6.36
N LYS A 233 14.66 20.29 6.95
CA LYS A 233 15.99 19.68 7.03
C LYS A 233 16.37 18.91 5.77
N GLY A 234 15.47 18.81 4.77
CA GLY A 234 15.74 18.30 3.44
C GLY A 234 16.02 16.80 3.36
N TRP A 235 15.41 15.98 4.21
CA TRP A 235 15.62 14.52 4.18
C TRP A 235 15.24 13.94 2.82
N LEU A 236 14.06 14.30 2.27
CA LEU A 236 13.57 13.73 1.01
C LEU A 236 14.49 14.04 -0.16
N ARG A 237 14.99 15.30 -0.26
CA ARG A 237 15.93 15.68 -1.32
C ARG A 237 17.23 14.89 -1.20
N ARG A 238 17.84 14.81 -0.01
CA ARG A 238 19.07 14.04 0.19
C ARG A 238 18.89 12.55 -0.09
N PHE A 239 17.73 11.99 0.25
CA PHE A 239 17.42 10.61 -0.08
C PHE A 239 17.35 10.39 -1.59
N ILE A 240 16.59 11.20 -2.32
CA ILE A 240 16.46 11.11 -3.78
C ILE A 240 17.82 11.28 -4.45
N GLU A 241 18.58 12.31 -4.09
CA GLU A 241 19.91 12.58 -4.62
C GLU A 241 20.88 11.42 -4.35
N GLY A 242 20.87 10.86 -3.14
CA GLY A 242 21.68 9.70 -2.79
C GLY A 242 21.31 8.45 -3.60
N VAL A 243 20.02 8.21 -3.82
CA VAL A 243 19.54 7.10 -4.65
C VAL A 243 19.99 7.27 -6.10
N LEU A 244 19.79 8.48 -6.68
CA LEU A 244 20.14 8.76 -8.07
C LEU A 244 21.66 8.78 -8.32
N ALA A 245 22.46 9.11 -7.32
CA ALA A 245 23.92 9.09 -7.40
C ALA A 245 24.52 7.68 -7.25
N SER A 246 23.80 6.72 -6.69
CA SER A 246 24.31 5.38 -6.45
C SER A 246 24.26 4.51 -7.71
N PRO A 247 25.40 3.92 -8.14
CA PRO A 247 25.39 2.95 -9.25
C PRO A 247 24.77 1.59 -8.88
N LEU A 248 24.48 1.37 -7.60
CA LEU A 248 23.91 0.14 -7.06
C LEU A 248 22.39 0.19 -6.89
N ILE A 249 21.74 1.32 -7.18
CA ILE A 249 20.29 1.50 -7.01
C ILE A 249 19.71 2.03 -8.32
N VAL A 250 18.56 1.48 -8.73
CA VAL A 250 17.76 2.01 -9.84
C VAL A 250 16.31 2.13 -9.40
N THR A 251 15.69 3.30 -9.62
CA THR A 251 14.26 3.44 -9.38
C THR A 251 13.49 2.87 -10.55
N GLN A 252 12.48 2.06 -10.25
CA GLN A 252 11.56 1.50 -11.25
C GLN A 252 10.13 1.61 -10.75
N SER A 253 9.17 1.66 -11.67
CA SER A 253 7.77 1.41 -11.34
C SER A 253 7.55 -0.09 -11.08
N PHE A 254 6.48 -0.43 -10.36
CA PHE A 254 6.08 -1.83 -10.18
C PHE A 254 5.75 -2.48 -11.53
N ASP A 255 5.07 -1.74 -12.42
CA ASP A 255 4.75 -2.21 -13.78
C ASP A 255 6.00 -2.51 -14.60
N GLU A 256 7.00 -1.62 -14.59
CA GLU A 256 8.26 -1.86 -15.29
C GLU A 256 8.99 -3.07 -14.75
N PHE A 257 9.08 -3.21 -13.43
CA PHE A 257 9.71 -4.36 -12.80
C PHE A 257 8.95 -5.65 -13.09
N HIS A 258 7.62 -5.63 -13.01
CA HIS A 258 6.75 -6.77 -13.27
C HIS A 258 6.92 -7.31 -14.69
N ARG A 259 6.97 -6.43 -15.68
CA ARG A 259 7.16 -6.82 -17.11
C ARG A 259 8.55 -7.37 -17.41
N ARG A 260 9.57 -6.89 -16.71
CA ARG A 260 10.97 -7.23 -17.02
C ARG A 260 11.54 -8.39 -16.24
N ASN A 261 10.91 -8.77 -15.15
CA ASN A 261 11.41 -9.80 -14.27
C ASN A 261 10.45 -10.97 -14.18
N PRO A 262 10.96 -12.21 -14.07
CA PRO A 262 10.12 -13.37 -13.81
C PRO A 262 9.65 -13.36 -12.36
N THR A 263 8.49 -14.00 -12.13
CA THR A 263 8.02 -14.30 -10.77
C THR A 263 9.04 -15.11 -9.97
N ARG A 264 9.05 -14.94 -8.66
CA ARG A 264 9.81 -15.78 -7.72
C ARG A 264 9.17 -17.16 -7.47
N GLY A 265 8.01 -17.40 -8.05
CA GLY A 265 7.28 -18.65 -7.94
C GLY A 265 5.85 -18.45 -7.45
N VAL A 266 5.20 -19.56 -7.14
CA VAL A 266 3.83 -19.57 -6.65
C VAL A 266 3.80 -19.47 -5.13
N VAL A 267 2.83 -18.73 -4.58
CA VAL A 267 2.58 -18.63 -3.14
C VAL A 267 1.08 -18.58 -2.87
N TYR A 268 0.64 -19.23 -1.80
CA TYR A 268 -0.70 -19.08 -1.24
C TYR A 268 -0.58 -18.47 0.14
N LEU A 269 -0.97 -17.20 0.24
CA LEU A 269 -0.86 -16.44 1.48
C LEU A 269 -2.08 -16.70 2.39
N PRO A 270 -1.87 -16.80 3.71
CA PRO A 270 -2.98 -16.92 4.64
C PRO A 270 -3.74 -15.59 4.74
N THR A 271 -5.01 -15.64 5.18
CA THR A 271 -5.74 -14.44 5.60
C THR A 271 -4.92 -13.70 6.65
N ALA A 272 -4.50 -12.49 6.32
CA ALA A 272 -3.64 -11.66 7.17
C ALA A 272 -3.74 -10.18 6.77
N SER A 273 -3.10 -9.35 7.58
CA SER A 273 -2.75 -7.96 7.33
C SER A 273 -1.32 -7.75 7.86
N TYR A 274 -0.91 -6.54 8.20
CA TYR A 274 0.38 -6.32 8.84
C TYR A 274 0.43 -6.91 10.27
N SER A 275 1.66 -7.10 10.79
CA SER A 275 1.90 -7.91 12.00
C SER A 275 1.15 -7.43 13.24
N GLU A 276 0.95 -6.12 13.39
CA GLU A 276 0.28 -5.49 14.53
C GLU A 276 -1.20 -5.87 14.64
N MET A 277 -1.84 -6.18 13.52
CA MET A 277 -3.23 -6.65 13.50
C MET A 277 -3.46 -7.94 14.29
N ASN A 278 -2.42 -8.76 14.43
CA ASN A 278 -2.54 -9.97 15.26
C ASN A 278 -2.94 -9.66 16.70
N GLU A 279 -2.43 -8.56 17.27
CA GLU A 279 -2.76 -8.11 18.61
C GLU A 279 -4.06 -7.30 18.63
N TRP A 280 -4.15 -6.27 17.78
CA TRP A 280 -5.20 -5.25 17.85
C TRP A 280 -6.60 -5.81 17.67
N THR A 281 -6.72 -6.90 16.93
CA THR A 281 -8.01 -7.56 16.67
C THR A 281 -8.46 -8.54 17.77
N LEU A 282 -7.58 -8.85 18.74
CA LEU A 282 -7.90 -9.75 19.84
C LEU A 282 -8.64 -9.03 20.98
N PRO A 283 -9.56 -9.70 21.68
CA PRO A 283 -10.07 -9.23 22.96
C PRO A 283 -8.92 -9.01 23.97
N ALA A 284 -9.07 -8.04 24.87
CA ALA A 284 -7.99 -7.63 25.78
C ALA A 284 -7.35 -8.78 26.60
N PRO A 285 -8.07 -9.79 27.10
CA PRO A 285 -7.44 -10.93 27.78
C PRO A 285 -6.53 -11.75 26.85
N ALA A 286 -6.97 -12.01 25.61
CA ALA A 286 -6.20 -12.75 24.62
C ALA A 286 -5.00 -11.94 24.12
N ALA A 287 -5.15 -10.62 23.92
CA ALA A 287 -4.04 -9.73 23.56
C ALA A 287 -2.93 -9.75 24.62
N ARG A 288 -3.28 -9.77 25.93
CA ARG A 288 -2.28 -9.89 27.00
C ARG A 288 -1.51 -11.21 26.93
N ILE A 289 -2.18 -12.32 26.65
CA ILE A 289 -1.52 -13.63 26.49
C ILE A 289 -0.59 -13.59 25.27
N TYR A 290 -1.08 -13.09 24.14
CA TYR A 290 -0.32 -12.95 22.90
C TYR A 290 0.96 -12.12 23.13
N ASN A 291 0.85 -10.96 23.77
CA ASN A 291 1.98 -10.11 24.11
C ASN A 291 2.96 -10.76 25.08
N GLY A 292 2.44 -11.54 26.05
CA GLY A 292 3.30 -12.32 26.95
C GLY A 292 4.14 -13.35 26.20
N LEU A 293 3.56 -14.02 25.19
CA LEU A 293 4.29 -14.96 24.34
C LEU A 293 5.39 -14.23 23.52
N LEU A 294 5.03 -13.09 22.85
CA LEU A 294 6.00 -12.31 22.09
C LEU A 294 7.15 -11.79 22.97
N HIS A 295 6.84 -11.36 24.20
CA HIS A 295 7.84 -10.89 25.16
C HIS A 295 8.80 -12.00 25.57
N ALA A 296 8.27 -13.16 25.94
CA ALA A 296 9.08 -14.33 26.30
C ALA A 296 10.03 -14.76 25.17
N GLU A 297 9.57 -14.71 23.91
CA GLU A 297 10.42 -15.05 22.76
C GLU A 297 11.50 -13.98 22.49
N ARG A 298 11.23 -12.70 22.79
CA ARG A 298 12.26 -11.64 22.73
C ARG A 298 13.33 -11.85 23.78
N GLU A 299 12.94 -12.12 25.05
CA GLU A 299 13.88 -12.42 26.13
C GLU A 299 14.73 -13.65 25.83
N ALA A 300 14.16 -14.64 25.18
CA ALA A 300 14.86 -15.87 24.77
C ALA A 300 15.73 -15.69 23.49
N GLY A 301 15.73 -14.51 22.85
CA GLY A 301 16.48 -14.25 21.61
C GLY A 301 15.97 -15.00 20.38
N ARG A 302 14.74 -15.50 20.40
CA ARG A 302 14.12 -16.28 19.32
C ARG A 302 13.04 -15.53 18.56
N PHE A 303 12.79 -14.26 18.90
CA PHE A 303 11.65 -13.48 18.39
C PHE A 303 11.54 -13.51 16.85
N ASP A 304 12.62 -13.22 16.13
CA ASP A 304 12.60 -13.14 14.67
C ASP A 304 12.32 -14.50 14.01
N GLN A 305 12.69 -15.60 14.67
CA GLN A 305 12.42 -16.95 14.18
C GLN A 305 10.96 -17.37 14.40
N VAL A 306 10.34 -16.89 15.48
CA VAL A 306 9.02 -17.36 15.94
C VAL A 306 7.89 -16.42 15.55
N LYS A 307 8.16 -15.10 15.47
CA LYS A 307 7.17 -14.06 15.13
C LYS A 307 6.30 -14.42 13.92
N PRO A 308 6.84 -14.91 12.80
CA PRO A 308 6.02 -15.26 11.63
C PRO A 308 4.96 -16.35 11.91
N PHE A 309 5.20 -17.22 12.88
CA PHE A 309 4.36 -18.37 13.20
C PHE A 309 3.45 -18.14 14.41
N LEU A 310 3.69 -17.09 15.18
CA LEU A 310 2.82 -16.67 16.27
C LEU A 310 1.66 -15.84 15.70
N ARG A 311 0.53 -16.53 15.46
CA ARG A 311 -0.67 -15.92 14.90
C ARG A 311 -1.63 -15.50 16.00
N GLY A 312 -2.15 -14.29 15.89
CA GLY A 312 -3.21 -13.77 16.72
C GLY A 312 -4.56 -13.72 16.00
N GLY A 313 -5.23 -12.58 16.05
CA GLY A 313 -6.47 -12.37 15.31
C GLY A 313 -6.24 -11.93 13.86
N ILE A 314 -7.35 -11.82 13.13
CA ILE A 314 -7.39 -11.29 11.76
C ILE A 314 -8.30 -10.06 11.71
N TRP A 315 -8.20 -9.24 10.67
CA TRP A 315 -8.96 -7.99 10.54
C TRP A 315 -10.48 -8.19 10.78
N ARG A 316 -11.07 -9.28 10.30
CA ARG A 316 -12.49 -9.60 10.52
C ARG A 316 -12.89 -9.74 12.00
N ASN A 317 -11.93 -10.00 12.89
CA ASN A 317 -12.21 -10.10 14.33
C ASN A 317 -12.62 -8.74 14.94
N PHE A 318 -12.37 -7.61 14.28
CA PHE A 318 -12.95 -6.34 14.71
C PHE A 318 -14.48 -6.37 14.74
N PHE A 319 -15.12 -7.09 13.84
CA PHE A 319 -16.59 -7.25 13.85
C PHE A 319 -17.08 -8.03 15.05
N SER A 320 -16.33 -9.01 15.56
CA SER A 320 -16.69 -9.72 16.78
C SER A 320 -16.28 -8.98 18.04
N ARG A 321 -15.23 -8.17 17.96
CA ARG A 321 -14.74 -7.36 19.09
C ARG A 321 -15.62 -6.12 19.34
N TYR A 322 -16.15 -5.51 18.29
CA TYR A 322 -16.94 -4.30 18.34
C TYR A 322 -18.33 -4.55 17.75
N PRO A 323 -19.35 -4.84 18.61
CA PRO A 323 -20.72 -5.15 18.17
C PRO A 323 -21.34 -4.07 17.28
N GLU A 324 -21.07 -2.81 17.56
CA GLU A 324 -21.57 -1.66 16.78
C GLU A 324 -21.01 -1.70 15.34
N SER A 325 -19.71 -1.94 15.19
CA SER A 325 -19.08 -2.09 13.88
C SER A 325 -19.67 -3.25 13.09
N ASN A 326 -19.94 -4.38 13.76
CA ASN A 326 -20.62 -5.50 13.14
C ASN A 326 -22.04 -5.15 12.70
N TRP A 327 -22.81 -4.46 13.55
CA TRP A 327 -24.15 -4.02 13.22
C TRP A 327 -24.15 -3.06 12.01
N MET A 328 -23.27 -2.07 12.00
CA MET A 328 -23.11 -1.14 10.88
C MET A 328 -22.74 -1.87 9.58
N HIS A 329 -21.78 -2.79 9.65
CA HIS A 329 -21.39 -3.63 8.51
C HIS A 329 -22.56 -4.45 7.96
N LYS A 330 -23.34 -5.14 8.84
CA LYS A 330 -24.51 -5.92 8.40
C LYS A 330 -25.61 -5.03 7.80
N ARG A 331 -25.78 -3.81 8.34
CA ARG A 331 -26.70 -2.82 7.77
C ARG A 331 -26.26 -2.35 6.39
N MET A 332 -24.97 -2.06 6.21
CA MET A 332 -24.39 -1.74 4.91
C MET A 332 -24.61 -2.86 3.90
N LEU A 333 -24.34 -4.12 4.25
CA LEU A 333 -24.57 -5.28 3.38
C LEU A 333 -26.04 -5.41 2.96
N ALA A 334 -26.98 -5.17 3.89
CA ALA A 334 -28.42 -5.21 3.60
C ALA A 334 -28.84 -4.09 2.64
N VAL A 335 -28.28 -2.87 2.81
CA VAL A 335 -28.52 -1.74 1.91
C VAL A 335 -27.97 -2.05 0.52
N SER A 336 -26.73 -2.54 0.42
CA SER A 336 -26.10 -2.97 -0.83
C SER A 336 -26.95 -4.02 -1.58
N ALA A 337 -27.45 -5.02 -0.85
CA ALA A 337 -28.31 -6.05 -1.45
C ALA A 337 -29.63 -5.46 -2.01
N ARG A 338 -30.27 -4.55 -1.27
CA ARG A 338 -31.48 -3.85 -1.72
C ARG A 338 -31.21 -2.98 -2.94
N LEU A 339 -30.09 -2.22 -2.95
CA LEU A 339 -29.69 -1.41 -4.09
C LEU A 339 -29.49 -2.26 -5.34
N ALA A 340 -28.82 -3.40 -5.22
CA ALA A 340 -28.60 -4.33 -6.32
C ALA A 340 -29.91 -4.90 -6.89
N ALA A 341 -30.93 -5.08 -6.05
CA ALA A 341 -32.24 -5.60 -6.44
C ALA A 341 -33.19 -4.51 -6.99
N THR A 342 -32.86 -3.21 -6.87
CA THR A 342 -33.73 -2.11 -7.29
C THR A 342 -33.34 -1.64 -8.69
N PRO A 343 -34.24 -1.72 -9.69
CA PRO A 343 -34.00 -1.18 -11.02
C PRO A 343 -34.04 0.36 -11.02
N GLY A 344 -33.06 1.00 -11.63
CA GLY A 344 -33.02 2.47 -11.79
C GLY A 344 -32.54 3.21 -10.52
N GLY A 345 -31.99 4.39 -10.71
CA GLY A 345 -31.43 5.25 -9.67
C GLY A 345 -29.95 5.57 -9.90
N ASP A 346 -29.50 6.65 -9.29
CA ASP A 346 -28.08 7.03 -9.31
C ASP A 346 -27.30 6.10 -8.36
N ARG A 347 -26.89 4.96 -8.92
CA ARG A 347 -26.15 3.93 -8.17
C ARG A 347 -24.79 4.44 -7.64
N THR A 348 -24.16 5.36 -8.36
CA THR A 348 -22.86 5.91 -7.96
C THR A 348 -22.98 6.69 -6.66
N ARG A 349 -24.04 7.50 -6.54
CA ARG A 349 -24.31 8.30 -5.32
C ARG A 349 -24.75 7.47 -4.11
N MET A 350 -25.27 6.25 -4.35
CA MET A 350 -25.75 5.36 -3.29
C MET A 350 -24.69 4.37 -2.79
N GLN A 351 -23.56 4.24 -3.52
CA GLN A 351 -22.45 3.35 -3.21
C GLN A 351 -21.27 4.05 -2.54
N GLY A 352 -21.29 5.39 -2.53
CA GLY A 352 -20.28 6.23 -1.87
C GLY A 352 -20.49 6.42 -0.37
#